data_6b336ce12188904c87c81f8a9559b36c
#
_entry.id   6b336ce12188904c87c81f8a9559b36c
#
_cell.length_a   1.000
_cell.length_b   1.000
_cell.length_c   1.000
_cell.angle_alpha   90.00
_cell.angle_beta   90.00
_cell.angle_gamma   90.00
#
_symmetry.space_group_name_H-M   'P 1'
#
loop_
_entity.id
_entity.type
_entity.pdbx_description
1 polymer ?
#
loop_
_entity_poly.entity_id
_entity_poly.type
_entity_poly.pdbx_seq_one_letter_code
_entity_poly.pdbx_strand_id
1 'polypeptide(L)'
;PRRILGYVLVVLVLFLAGWGAQRLALATWSAVVDYRSPFTVPLESLPGGPALSQRVILIVIDGLRTDAFDRMRFVERFRSRASMWRAWAEEPSLSFPGWTTILSGAPPEISGVTTNWYKGAVKVDHLLAAAKRSGLQTAVVGNPGWEQLFPGAIDAFVPVKDPSYTDRPAIHDTSVAVTQNWERIVREGAARL
;
A
#
# COMPACT_ATOMS: atom_id res chain seq x y z
N PRO A 1 20.62 37.50 -43.68
CA PRO A 1 19.66 37.83 -42.59
C PRO A 1 18.47 36.85 -42.54
N ARG A 2 17.76 36.54 -43.63
CA ARG A 2 16.55 35.71 -43.65
C ARG A 2 16.78 34.28 -43.13
N ARG A 3 17.91 33.65 -43.42
CA ARG A 3 18.23 32.28 -42.94
C ARG A 3 18.45 32.25 -41.43
N ILE A 4 19.13 33.25 -40.88
CA ILE A 4 19.39 33.38 -39.41
C ILE A 4 18.05 33.55 -38.69
N LEU A 5 17.16 34.40 -39.20
CA LEU A 5 15.82 34.59 -38.63
C LEU A 5 15.02 33.26 -38.62
N GLY A 6 15.13 32.46 -39.72
CA GLY A 6 14.50 31.15 -39.77
C GLY A 6 15.01 30.17 -38.69
N TYR A 7 16.33 30.13 -38.48
CA TYR A 7 16.90 29.29 -37.41
C TYR A 7 16.48 29.75 -36.01
N VAL A 8 16.48 31.06 -35.76
CA VAL A 8 16.02 31.62 -34.47
C VAL A 8 14.56 31.26 -34.21
N LEU A 9 13.71 31.37 -35.23
CA LEU A 9 12.29 30.99 -35.13
C LEU A 9 12.12 29.51 -34.80
N VAL A 10 12.84 28.62 -35.48
CA VAL A 10 12.80 27.18 -35.21
C VAL A 10 13.23 26.87 -33.80
N VAL A 11 14.36 27.46 -33.34
CA VAL A 11 14.85 27.26 -31.97
C VAL A 11 13.83 27.76 -30.95
N LEU A 12 13.21 28.91 -31.17
CA LEU A 12 12.17 29.47 -30.30
C LEU A 12 10.95 28.55 -30.23
N VAL A 13 10.48 28.02 -31.35
CA VAL A 13 9.35 27.09 -31.41
C VAL A 13 9.68 25.81 -30.67
N LEU A 14 10.87 25.24 -30.85
CA LEU A 14 11.30 24.04 -30.11
C LEU A 14 11.41 24.30 -28.62
N PHE A 15 11.92 25.45 -28.23
CA PHE A 15 12.00 25.84 -26.82
C PHE A 15 10.60 25.99 -26.19
N LEU A 16 9.69 26.68 -26.86
CA LEU A 16 8.30 26.85 -26.38
C LEU A 16 7.55 25.52 -26.31
N ALA A 17 7.75 24.66 -27.31
CA ALA A 17 7.16 23.31 -27.31
C ALA A 17 7.70 22.46 -26.17
N GLY A 18 9.02 22.48 -25.93
CA GLY A 18 9.64 21.76 -24.81
C GLY A 18 9.17 22.29 -23.47
N TRP A 19 9.10 23.60 -23.31
CA TRP A 19 8.59 24.23 -22.11
C TRP A 19 7.10 23.88 -21.85
N GLY A 20 6.27 23.94 -22.90
CA GLY A 20 4.86 23.55 -22.82
C GLY A 20 4.68 22.07 -22.45
N ALA A 21 5.46 21.17 -23.07
CA ALA A 21 5.45 19.75 -22.73
C ALA A 21 5.86 19.50 -21.27
N GLN A 22 6.89 20.17 -20.77
CA GLN A 22 7.32 20.09 -19.39
C GLN A 22 6.20 20.56 -18.43
N ARG A 23 5.57 21.68 -18.73
CA ARG A 23 4.46 22.21 -17.91
C ARG A 23 3.28 21.24 -17.86
N LEU A 24 2.92 20.67 -19.00
CA LEU A 24 1.85 19.66 -19.09
C LEU A 24 2.20 18.43 -18.26
N ALA A 25 3.42 17.90 -18.39
CA ALA A 25 3.89 16.74 -17.62
C ALA A 25 3.83 17.00 -16.10
N LEU A 26 4.31 18.16 -15.65
CA LEU A 26 4.26 18.54 -14.25
C LEU A 26 2.83 18.72 -13.73
N ALA A 27 1.95 19.34 -14.52
CA ALA A 27 0.56 19.51 -14.15
C ALA A 27 -0.18 18.16 -14.03
N THR A 28 0.07 17.28 -14.99
CA THR A 28 -0.50 15.91 -14.95
C THR A 28 0.02 15.12 -13.76
N TRP A 29 1.33 15.19 -13.49
CA TRP A 29 1.93 14.56 -12.33
C TRP A 29 1.32 15.07 -11.03
N SER A 30 1.24 16.39 -10.83
CA SER A 30 0.62 16.99 -9.65
C SER A 30 -0.85 16.58 -9.48
N ALA A 31 -1.61 16.53 -10.57
CA ALA A 31 -3.01 16.11 -10.52
C ALA A 31 -3.18 14.68 -9.99
N VAL A 32 -2.22 13.79 -10.28
CA VAL A 32 -2.24 12.40 -9.80
C VAL A 32 -1.74 12.29 -8.36
N VAL A 33 -0.60 12.94 -8.03
CA VAL A 33 0.05 12.80 -6.72
C VAL A 33 -0.67 13.60 -5.63
N ASP A 34 -1.20 14.77 -5.99
CA ASP A 34 -1.90 15.68 -5.07
C ASP A 34 -3.41 15.46 -5.05
N TYR A 35 -3.88 14.34 -5.61
CA TYR A 35 -5.30 14.00 -5.59
C TYR A 35 -5.85 14.07 -4.16
N ARG A 36 -7.03 14.68 -4.03
CA ARG A 36 -7.78 14.74 -2.78
C ARG A 36 -9.14 14.14 -3.01
N SER A 37 -9.49 13.17 -2.19
CA SER A 37 -10.83 12.61 -2.24
C SER A 37 -11.87 13.71 -1.96
N PRO A 38 -12.94 13.81 -2.75
CA PRO A 38 -14.08 14.70 -2.44
C PRO A 38 -14.90 14.19 -1.23
N PHE A 39 -14.70 12.95 -0.84
CA PHE A 39 -15.38 12.35 0.30
C PHE A 39 -14.68 12.77 1.59
N THR A 40 -15.12 13.86 2.18
CA THR A 40 -14.53 14.45 3.39
C THR A 40 -15.25 14.07 4.68
N VAL A 41 -16.42 13.46 4.57
CA VAL A 41 -17.18 13.01 5.73
C VAL A 41 -16.55 11.74 6.27
N PRO A 42 -16.07 11.71 7.52
CA PRO A 42 -15.66 10.48 8.15
C PRO A 42 -16.84 9.51 8.12
N LEU A 43 -16.62 8.33 7.53
CA LEU A 43 -17.58 7.25 7.70
C LEU A 43 -17.69 6.99 9.21
N GLU A 44 -18.87 7.18 9.77
CA GLU A 44 -19.09 6.82 11.17
C GLU A 44 -18.67 5.37 11.35
N SER A 45 -17.69 5.17 12.22
CA SER A 45 -17.30 3.82 12.56
C SER A 45 -18.47 3.18 13.28
N LEU A 46 -19.00 2.13 12.72
CA LEU A 46 -20.03 1.33 13.41
C LEU A 46 -19.50 0.90 14.77
N PRO A 47 -20.32 0.94 15.82
CA PRO A 47 -19.92 0.45 17.12
C PRO A 47 -19.47 -0.99 16.97
N GLY A 48 -18.26 -1.28 17.46
CA GLY A 48 -17.69 -2.63 17.40
C GLY A 48 -18.59 -3.61 18.17
N GLY A 49 -18.93 -4.73 17.54
CA GLY A 49 -19.46 -5.88 18.25
C GLY A 49 -18.39 -6.57 19.10
N PRO A 50 -18.76 -7.57 19.90
CA PRO A 50 -17.77 -8.37 20.64
C PRO A 50 -16.79 -9.01 19.65
N ALA A 51 -15.51 -9.06 20.02
CA ALA A 51 -14.48 -9.68 19.19
C ALA A 51 -14.82 -11.15 18.93
N LEU A 52 -14.95 -11.51 17.66
CA LEU A 52 -15.23 -12.90 17.23
C LEU A 52 -14.00 -13.80 17.34
N SER A 53 -12.82 -13.23 17.45
CA SER A 53 -11.55 -13.94 17.55
C SER A 53 -10.58 -13.17 18.44
N GLN A 54 -9.79 -13.91 19.21
CA GLN A 54 -8.74 -13.34 20.05
C GLN A 54 -7.50 -12.93 19.25
N ARG A 55 -7.32 -13.49 18.05
CA ARG A 55 -6.17 -13.23 17.19
C ARG A 55 -6.54 -13.34 15.72
N VAL A 56 -6.14 -12.35 14.95
CA VAL A 56 -6.23 -12.36 13.49
C VAL A 56 -4.84 -12.14 12.91
N ILE A 57 -4.45 -12.96 11.96
CA ILE A 57 -3.19 -12.83 11.22
C ILE A 57 -3.56 -12.52 9.78
N LEU A 58 -3.20 -11.32 9.31
CA LEU A 58 -3.34 -10.91 7.93
C LEU A 58 -1.97 -10.96 7.25
N ILE A 59 -1.85 -11.76 6.19
CA ILE A 59 -0.63 -11.85 5.39
C ILE A 59 -0.91 -11.21 4.04
N VAL A 60 -0.20 -10.13 3.75
CA VAL A 60 -0.27 -9.44 2.45
C VAL A 60 1.03 -9.69 1.70
N ILE A 61 0.96 -10.31 0.55
CA ILE A 61 2.11 -10.58 -0.33
C ILE A 61 1.95 -9.72 -1.57
N ASP A 62 2.70 -8.62 -1.59
CA ASP A 62 2.68 -7.67 -2.70
C ASP A 62 3.30 -8.30 -3.97
N GLY A 63 2.73 -7.97 -5.13
CA GLY A 63 3.19 -8.47 -6.41
C GLY A 63 2.97 -9.97 -6.66
N LEU A 64 2.31 -10.70 -5.75
CA LEU A 64 2.05 -12.13 -5.95
C LEU A 64 0.97 -12.36 -7.02
N ARG A 65 1.39 -12.96 -8.13
CA ARG A 65 0.50 -13.32 -9.22
C ARG A 65 -0.35 -14.54 -8.86
N THR A 66 -1.60 -14.56 -9.31
CA THR A 66 -2.53 -15.68 -9.05
C THR A 66 -2.00 -17.04 -9.52
N ASP A 67 -1.33 -17.07 -10.70
CA ASP A 67 -0.76 -18.31 -11.24
C ASP A 67 0.45 -18.80 -10.44
N ALA A 68 1.21 -17.91 -9.80
CA ALA A 68 2.28 -18.26 -8.89
C ALA A 68 1.71 -18.75 -7.54
N PHE A 69 0.69 -18.08 -7.02
CA PHE A 69 -0.03 -18.48 -5.81
C PHE A 69 -0.58 -19.90 -5.93
N ASP A 70 -1.24 -20.23 -7.05
CA ASP A 70 -1.83 -21.56 -7.27
C ASP A 70 -0.78 -22.70 -7.30
N ARG A 71 0.50 -22.39 -7.54
CA ARG A 71 1.62 -23.37 -7.54
C ARG A 71 2.35 -23.49 -6.21
N MET A 72 1.98 -22.69 -5.21
CA MET A 72 2.64 -22.76 -3.90
C MET A 72 2.24 -24.04 -3.17
N ARG A 73 3.21 -24.83 -2.74
CA ARG A 73 2.99 -26.07 -1.98
C ARG A 73 2.17 -25.84 -0.69
N PHE A 74 2.34 -24.68 -0.09
CA PHE A 74 1.55 -24.29 1.08
C PHE A 74 0.06 -24.16 0.73
N VAL A 75 -0.25 -23.48 -0.37
CA VAL A 75 -1.64 -23.28 -0.84
C VAL A 75 -2.31 -24.63 -1.10
N GLU A 76 -1.61 -25.55 -1.74
CA GLU A 76 -2.11 -26.91 -2.01
C GLU A 76 -2.52 -27.63 -0.70
N ARG A 77 -1.65 -27.57 0.33
CA ARG A 77 -1.95 -28.18 1.63
C ARG A 77 -3.08 -27.51 2.40
N PHE A 78 -3.24 -26.18 2.20
CA PHE A 78 -4.26 -25.39 2.90
C PHE A 78 -5.63 -25.45 2.21
N ARG A 79 -5.68 -25.79 0.94
CA ARG A 79 -6.89 -25.74 0.09
C ARG A 79 -8.07 -26.52 0.69
N SER A 80 -7.81 -27.63 1.36
CA SER A 80 -8.83 -28.46 2.01
C SER A 80 -9.33 -27.93 3.37
N ARG A 81 -8.62 -26.91 3.93
CA ARG A 81 -8.87 -26.37 5.29
C ARG A 81 -9.21 -24.88 5.29
N ALA A 82 -9.30 -24.27 4.11
CA ALA A 82 -9.50 -22.83 3.97
C ALA A 82 -10.55 -22.55 2.90
N SER A 83 -11.21 -21.42 3.04
CA SER A 83 -12.02 -20.82 1.99
C SER A 83 -11.11 -19.96 1.10
N MET A 84 -11.33 -20.04 -0.20
CA MET A 84 -10.53 -19.31 -1.19
C MET A 84 -11.45 -18.54 -2.13
N TRP A 85 -11.11 -17.28 -2.33
CA TRP A 85 -11.81 -16.41 -3.27
C TRP A 85 -10.80 -15.70 -4.16
N ARG A 86 -11.26 -15.35 -5.35
CA ARG A 86 -10.57 -14.43 -6.25
C ARG A 86 -11.17 -13.05 -6.09
N ALA A 87 -10.33 -12.06 -5.90
CA ALA A 87 -10.70 -10.67 -5.91
C ALA A 87 -9.94 -9.95 -7.03
N TRP A 88 -10.49 -8.88 -7.53
CA TRP A 88 -9.84 -7.99 -8.46
C TRP A 88 -9.20 -6.84 -7.69
N ALA A 89 -8.00 -6.44 -8.10
CA ALA A 89 -7.40 -5.24 -7.56
C ALA A 89 -8.09 -4.01 -8.16
N GLU A 90 -8.26 -2.98 -7.33
CA GLU A 90 -8.70 -1.68 -7.80
C GLU A 90 -7.58 -0.96 -8.56
N GLU A 91 -7.95 -0.10 -9.49
CA GLU A 91 -7.02 0.76 -10.19
C GLU A 91 -6.81 2.09 -9.44
N PRO A 92 -5.59 2.60 -9.38
CA PRO A 92 -4.34 2.00 -9.89
C PRO A 92 -3.82 0.88 -9.01
N SER A 93 -3.38 -0.21 -9.63
CA SER A 93 -2.85 -1.40 -8.98
C SER A 93 -1.43 -1.17 -8.42
N LEU A 94 -1.33 -0.26 -7.44
CA LEU A 94 -0.10 0.11 -6.74
C LEU A 94 -0.18 -0.32 -5.26
N SER A 95 0.98 -0.40 -4.60
CA SER A 95 1.08 -0.93 -3.23
C SER A 95 0.25 -0.13 -2.22
N PHE A 96 0.46 1.18 -2.11
CA PHE A 96 -0.26 2.02 -1.12
C PHE A 96 -1.78 2.05 -1.35
N PRO A 97 -2.29 2.25 -2.57
CA PRO A 97 -3.70 2.10 -2.86
C PRO A 97 -4.24 0.73 -2.49
N GLY A 98 -3.55 -0.33 -2.92
CA GLY A 98 -3.96 -1.71 -2.65
C GLY A 98 -3.99 -2.05 -1.17
N TRP A 99 -2.96 -1.69 -0.40
CA TRP A 99 -2.93 -1.90 1.05
C TRP A 99 -4.04 -1.14 1.75
N THR A 100 -4.30 0.10 1.32
CA THR A 100 -5.40 0.90 1.87
C THR A 100 -6.74 0.26 1.59
N THR A 101 -6.98 -0.18 0.35
CA THR A 101 -8.24 -0.86 -0.01
C THR A 101 -8.42 -2.16 0.76
N ILE A 102 -7.36 -2.98 0.91
CA ILE A 102 -7.42 -4.24 1.68
C ILE A 102 -7.81 -3.97 3.14
N LEU A 103 -7.28 -2.92 3.77
CA LEU A 103 -7.54 -2.64 5.19
C LEU A 103 -8.82 -1.85 5.43
N SER A 104 -9.30 -1.08 4.48
CA SER A 104 -10.44 -0.17 4.67
C SER A 104 -11.70 -0.58 3.91
N GLY A 105 -11.55 -1.38 2.86
CA GLY A 105 -12.64 -1.62 1.90
C GLY A 105 -12.94 -0.41 1.01
N ALA A 106 -12.22 0.71 1.17
CA ALA A 106 -12.44 1.92 0.39
C ALA A 106 -11.52 1.95 -0.83
N PRO A 107 -12.07 2.14 -2.04
CA PRO A 107 -11.27 2.26 -3.25
C PRO A 107 -10.44 3.57 -3.25
N PRO A 108 -9.42 3.69 -4.14
CA PRO A 108 -8.49 4.81 -4.14
C PRO A 108 -9.14 6.21 -4.25
N GLU A 109 -10.21 6.34 -5.01
CA GLU A 109 -10.95 7.60 -5.17
C GLU A 109 -11.69 8.04 -3.88
N ILE A 110 -12.05 7.10 -3.03
CA ILE A 110 -12.68 7.36 -1.72
C ILE A 110 -11.62 7.59 -0.66
N SER A 111 -10.62 6.73 -0.59
CA SER A 111 -9.55 6.86 0.41
C SER A 111 -8.63 8.05 0.16
N GLY A 112 -8.52 8.52 -1.09
CA GLY A 112 -7.59 9.54 -1.53
C GLY A 112 -6.15 9.01 -1.73
N VAL A 113 -5.91 7.73 -1.50
CA VAL A 113 -4.60 7.08 -1.68
C VAL A 113 -4.53 6.50 -3.08
N THR A 114 -4.03 7.29 -4.03
CA THR A 114 -4.01 6.93 -5.45
C THR A 114 -2.62 6.56 -5.97
N THR A 115 -1.56 6.77 -5.17
CA THR A 115 -0.19 6.51 -5.60
C THR A 115 0.68 6.04 -4.44
N ASN A 116 1.85 5.44 -4.76
CA ASN A 116 2.88 5.11 -3.75
C ASN A 116 3.63 6.36 -3.24
N TRP A 117 3.39 7.53 -3.82
CA TRP A 117 3.93 8.82 -3.36
C TRP A 117 2.95 9.59 -2.46
N TYR A 118 1.84 8.96 -2.09
CA TYR A 118 0.91 9.54 -1.14
C TYR A 118 1.62 9.91 0.17
N LYS A 119 1.35 11.12 0.65
CA LYS A 119 1.95 11.65 1.87
C LYS A 119 0.86 11.89 2.92
N GLY A 120 0.99 11.22 4.04
CA GLY A 120 0.09 11.40 5.18
C GLY A 120 -0.61 10.11 5.60
N ALA A 121 -1.51 10.25 6.57
CA ALA A 121 -2.30 9.17 7.10
C ALA A 121 -3.54 8.89 6.24
N VAL A 122 -3.94 7.64 6.17
CA VAL A 122 -5.24 7.22 5.64
C VAL A 122 -6.34 7.82 6.51
N LYS A 123 -7.33 8.45 5.87
CA LYS A 123 -8.41 9.17 6.57
C LYS A 123 -9.70 8.37 6.72
N VAL A 124 -9.85 7.31 5.94
CA VAL A 124 -11.00 6.41 6.03
C VAL A 124 -10.79 5.42 7.18
N ASP A 125 -11.88 4.92 7.74
CA ASP A 125 -11.81 3.86 8.75
C ASP A 125 -11.14 2.59 8.20
N HIS A 126 -10.43 1.87 9.05
CA HIS A 126 -9.64 0.73 8.62
C HIS A 126 -9.48 -0.31 9.73
N LEU A 127 -9.14 -1.54 9.33
CA LEU A 127 -9.06 -2.72 10.21
C LEU A 127 -8.20 -2.51 11.45
N LEU A 128 -7.04 -1.85 11.34
CA LEU A 128 -6.15 -1.60 12.49
C LEU A 128 -6.80 -0.66 13.51
N ALA A 129 -7.48 0.41 13.05
CA ALA A 129 -8.19 1.31 13.93
C ALA A 129 -9.39 0.60 14.58
N ALA A 130 -10.11 -0.23 13.84
CA ALA A 130 -11.21 -1.03 14.37
C ALA A 130 -10.72 -2.03 15.44
N ALA A 131 -9.60 -2.69 15.21
CA ALA A 131 -8.97 -3.58 16.19
C ALA A 131 -8.65 -2.84 17.51
N LYS A 132 -8.03 -1.67 17.42
CA LYS A 132 -7.73 -0.85 18.61
C LYS A 132 -8.99 -0.41 19.36
N ARG A 133 -10.04 0.02 18.65
CA ARG A 133 -11.33 0.34 19.29
C ARG A 133 -11.96 -0.83 20.00
N SER A 134 -11.67 -2.05 19.55
CA SER A 134 -12.12 -3.30 20.18
C SER A 134 -11.18 -3.79 21.31
N GLY A 135 -10.20 -2.98 21.71
CA GLY A 135 -9.25 -3.32 22.78
C GLY A 135 -8.16 -4.31 22.37
N LEU A 136 -8.01 -4.60 21.07
CA LEU A 136 -6.97 -5.49 20.57
C LEU A 136 -5.67 -4.72 20.32
N GLN A 137 -4.55 -5.39 20.57
CA GLN A 137 -3.23 -4.89 20.16
C GLN A 137 -2.98 -5.17 18.69
N THR A 138 -2.27 -4.26 18.04
CA THR A 138 -1.94 -4.33 16.62
C THR A 138 -0.43 -4.40 16.43
N ALA A 139 0.01 -5.31 15.56
CA ALA A 139 1.42 -5.43 15.21
C ALA A 139 1.57 -5.58 13.69
N VAL A 140 2.59 -4.94 13.13
CA VAL A 140 2.91 -5.03 11.71
C VAL A 140 4.39 -5.32 11.53
N VAL A 141 4.70 -6.26 10.67
CA VAL A 141 6.06 -6.55 10.17
C VAL A 141 6.03 -6.32 8.68
N GLY A 142 6.79 -5.37 8.17
CA GLY A 142 6.76 -5.09 6.73
C GLY A 142 7.38 -3.75 6.32
N ASN A 143 7.01 -3.30 5.15
CA ASN A 143 7.48 -2.05 4.56
C ASN A 143 7.16 -0.84 5.45
N PRO A 144 8.07 0.15 5.59
CA PRO A 144 7.83 1.37 6.35
C PRO A 144 6.59 2.18 5.92
N GLY A 145 6.10 1.99 4.71
CA GLY A 145 4.87 2.60 4.22
C GLY A 145 3.63 2.27 5.06
N TRP A 146 3.62 1.13 5.75
CA TRP A 146 2.54 0.79 6.66
C TRP A 146 2.41 1.77 7.82
N GLU A 147 3.52 2.14 8.46
CA GLU A 147 3.52 3.11 9.54
C GLU A 147 3.17 4.52 9.05
N GLN A 148 3.62 4.87 7.83
CA GLN A 148 3.27 6.13 7.19
C GLN A 148 1.76 6.24 6.91
N LEU A 149 1.14 5.18 6.41
CA LEU A 149 -0.29 5.17 6.05
C LEU A 149 -1.20 5.09 7.28
N PHE A 150 -0.79 4.38 8.33
CA PHE A 150 -1.61 4.07 9.50
C PHE A 150 -0.94 4.50 10.82
N PRO A 151 -0.49 5.75 10.94
CA PRO A 151 0.21 6.22 12.14
C PRO A 151 -0.70 6.15 13.35
N GLY A 152 -0.14 5.71 14.48
CA GLY A 152 -0.88 5.56 15.74
C GLY A 152 -1.89 4.42 15.80
N ALA A 153 -2.10 3.71 14.68
CA ALA A 153 -2.93 2.51 14.65
C ALA A 153 -2.14 1.20 14.80
N ILE A 154 -0.81 1.30 14.89
CA ILE A 154 0.12 0.16 15.03
C ILE A 154 0.82 0.27 16.39
N ASP A 155 0.61 -0.70 17.28
CA ASP A 155 1.22 -0.71 18.61
C ASP A 155 2.65 -1.26 18.58
N ALA A 156 2.93 -2.21 17.70
CA ALA A 156 4.27 -2.74 17.48
C ALA A 156 4.59 -2.77 15.98
N PHE A 157 5.63 -2.06 15.58
CA PHE A 157 6.08 -2.02 14.19
C PHE A 157 7.51 -2.52 14.06
N VAL A 158 7.72 -3.46 13.13
CA VAL A 158 9.05 -3.94 12.75
C VAL A 158 9.24 -3.66 11.26
N PRO A 159 10.00 -2.62 10.92
CA PRO A 159 10.26 -2.29 9.52
C PRO A 159 11.13 -3.36 8.86
N VAL A 160 10.76 -3.72 7.65
CA VAL A 160 11.57 -4.56 6.77
C VAL A 160 11.87 -3.77 5.51
N LYS A 161 13.15 -3.67 5.17
CA LYS A 161 13.60 -2.96 3.97
C LYS A 161 13.17 -3.73 2.71
N ASP A 162 12.60 -3.03 1.75
CA ASP A 162 12.29 -3.62 0.46
C ASP A 162 13.58 -3.99 -0.28
N PRO A 163 13.68 -5.20 -0.80
CA PRO A 163 14.81 -5.59 -1.63
C PRO A 163 14.70 -4.89 -3.01
N SER A 164 15.83 -4.73 -3.65
CA SER A 164 15.84 -4.38 -5.07
C SER A 164 15.17 -5.51 -5.88
N TYR A 165 14.30 -5.17 -6.83
CA TYR A 165 13.63 -6.15 -7.70
C TYR A 165 14.61 -6.99 -8.54
N THR A 166 15.85 -6.54 -8.67
CA THR A 166 16.91 -7.23 -9.41
C THR A 166 17.74 -8.17 -8.54
N ASP A 167 17.59 -8.09 -7.22
CA ASP A 167 18.39 -8.86 -6.27
C ASP A 167 17.56 -9.99 -5.63
N ARG A 168 17.61 -11.17 -6.26
CA ARG A 168 16.91 -12.37 -5.77
C ARG A 168 17.34 -12.83 -4.38
N PRO A 169 18.64 -12.85 -4.03
CA PRO A 169 19.07 -13.13 -2.66
C PRO A 169 18.47 -12.17 -1.64
N ALA A 170 18.46 -10.86 -1.93
CA ALA A 170 17.88 -9.87 -1.04
C ALA A 170 16.36 -10.06 -0.84
N ILE A 171 15.63 -10.51 -1.85
CA ILE A 171 14.21 -10.87 -1.73
C ILE A 171 14.03 -12.04 -0.77
N HIS A 172 14.86 -13.08 -0.92
CA HIS A 172 14.83 -14.24 -0.04
C HIS A 172 15.17 -13.85 1.41
N ASP A 173 16.23 -13.06 1.61
CA ASP A 173 16.68 -12.62 2.93
C ASP A 173 15.62 -11.74 3.62
N THR A 174 14.93 -10.88 2.85
CA THR A 174 13.80 -10.10 3.35
C THR A 174 12.66 -10.99 3.81
N SER A 175 12.31 -12.02 3.05
CA SER A 175 11.25 -12.97 3.42
C SER A 175 11.61 -13.75 4.70
N VAL A 176 12.86 -14.13 4.87
CA VAL A 176 13.37 -14.77 6.09
C VAL A 176 13.30 -13.80 7.27
N ALA A 177 13.73 -12.55 7.09
CA ALA A 177 13.68 -11.52 8.12
C ALA A 177 12.25 -11.21 8.56
N VAL A 178 11.29 -11.13 7.63
CA VAL A 178 9.87 -10.98 7.96
C VAL A 178 9.38 -12.14 8.81
N THR A 179 9.66 -13.37 8.41
CA THR A 179 9.22 -14.56 9.15
C THR A 179 9.80 -14.61 10.55
N GLN A 180 11.09 -14.37 10.70
CA GLN A 180 11.77 -14.37 12.01
C GLN A 180 11.24 -13.28 12.94
N ASN A 181 11.04 -12.08 12.44
CA ASN A 181 10.48 -10.97 13.21
C ASN A 181 9.03 -11.24 13.60
N TRP A 182 8.25 -11.81 12.69
CA TRP A 182 6.89 -12.22 12.99
C TRP A 182 6.81 -13.26 14.11
N GLU A 183 7.62 -14.31 14.03
CA GLU A 183 7.67 -15.33 15.08
C GLU A 183 8.06 -14.74 16.45
N ARG A 184 8.97 -13.76 16.46
CA ARG A 184 9.35 -13.04 17.68
C ARG A 184 8.17 -12.27 18.24
N ILE A 185 7.47 -11.46 17.45
CA ILE A 185 6.31 -10.66 17.87
C ILE A 185 5.20 -11.56 18.39
N VAL A 186 4.92 -12.68 17.71
CA VAL A 186 3.89 -13.63 18.16
C VAL A 186 4.27 -14.26 19.50
N ARG A 187 5.54 -14.62 19.69
CA ARG A 187 6.01 -15.16 20.98
C ARG A 187 5.98 -14.15 22.12
N GLU A 188 6.47 -12.94 21.85
CA GLU A 188 6.46 -11.85 22.84
C GLU A 188 5.04 -11.40 23.18
N GLY A 189 4.14 -11.34 22.19
CA GLY A 189 2.72 -11.06 22.40
C GLY A 189 2.02 -12.15 23.20
N ALA A 190 2.32 -13.42 22.93
CA ALA A 190 1.77 -14.54 23.71
C ALA A 190 2.28 -14.57 25.16
N ALA A 191 3.46 -14.00 25.43
CA ALA A 191 4.00 -13.91 26.80
C ALA A 191 3.40 -12.75 27.63
N ARG A 192 2.65 -11.85 26.97
CA ARG A 192 1.99 -10.69 27.62
C ARG A 192 0.48 -10.88 27.82
N LEU A 193 -0.07 -11.97 27.31
CA LEU A 193 -1.46 -12.41 27.50
C LEU A 193 -1.58 -13.45 28.62
#